data_50c91bad68961ea5e5e2a6d26c719166
#
_entry.id   50c91bad68961ea5e5e2a6d26c719166
#
_cell.length_a   1.000
_cell.length_b   1.000
_cell.length_c   1.000
_cell.angle_alpha   90.00
_cell.angle_beta   90.00
_cell.angle_gamma   90.00
#
_symmetry.space_group_name_H-M   'P 1'
#
loop_
_entity.id
_entity.type
_entity.pdbx_description
1 polymer ?
#
loop_
_entity_poly.entity_id
_entity_poly.type
_entity_poly.pdbx_seq_one_letter_code
_entity_poly.pdbx_strand_id
1 'polypeptide(L)'
;VIPTENRDHFLRGIVYGKKSEYPFGRDSLFSILKNEVMNVSKRDIEKFLNEQGPLIHRRSRPKKETREVIRTPRKVGVLSVDLAHITHADVIKILGDGAYKYMGEGTKDRYFLNAVDRLTAYLLSTIVTRKKAWMVGPALSKLIDEFEKLTGQKVTKVEVDDGGEFKGQTKQMLHDRGIRVQVMRNNALVEGVNA
;
A
#
# COMPACT_ATOMS: atom_id res chain seq x y z
N VAL A 1 -14.39 32.35 -33.47
CA VAL A 1 -13.76 31.09 -33.93
C VAL A 1 -12.25 31.24 -33.82
N ILE A 2 -11.57 30.44 -33.03
CA ILE A 2 -10.12 30.49 -32.90
C ILE A 2 -9.50 29.73 -34.09
N PRO A 3 -8.55 30.36 -34.83
CA PRO A 3 -7.81 29.65 -35.85
C PRO A 3 -7.10 28.42 -35.30
N THR A 4 -7.01 27.35 -36.11
CA THR A 4 -6.41 26.07 -35.68
C THR A 4 -4.97 26.24 -35.19
N GLU A 5 -4.23 27.15 -35.79
CA GLU A 5 -2.84 27.49 -35.45
C GLU A 5 -2.69 28.06 -34.04
N ASN A 6 -3.72 28.70 -33.50
CA ASN A 6 -3.68 29.34 -32.15
C ASN A 6 -4.37 28.50 -31.06
N ARG A 7 -4.90 27.34 -31.39
CA ARG A 7 -5.63 26.49 -30.44
C ARG A 7 -4.76 26.06 -29.24
N ASP A 8 -3.57 25.60 -29.53
CA ASP A 8 -2.63 25.11 -28.50
C ASP A 8 -2.18 26.24 -27.58
N HIS A 9 -1.93 27.43 -28.16
CA HIS A 9 -1.60 28.61 -27.36
C HIS A 9 -2.75 29.02 -26.42
N PHE A 10 -3.98 28.99 -26.92
CA PHE A 10 -5.17 29.28 -26.16
C PHE A 10 -5.41 28.25 -25.04
N LEU A 11 -5.30 26.97 -25.36
CA LEU A 11 -5.44 25.88 -24.39
C LEU A 11 -4.36 25.96 -23.30
N ARG A 12 -3.13 26.30 -23.65
CA ARG A 12 -2.05 26.59 -22.68
C ARG A 12 -2.40 27.75 -21.77
N GLY A 13 -2.94 28.83 -22.30
CA GLY A 13 -3.37 29.99 -21.53
C GLY A 13 -4.43 29.65 -20.47
N ILE A 14 -5.37 28.75 -20.80
CA ILE A 14 -6.40 28.31 -19.86
C ILE A 14 -5.82 27.33 -18.82
N VAL A 15 -5.04 26.36 -19.27
CA VAL A 15 -4.52 25.29 -18.38
C VAL A 15 -3.43 25.80 -17.46
N TYR A 16 -2.56 26.70 -17.92
CA TYR A 16 -1.40 27.20 -17.17
C TYR A 16 -1.52 28.68 -16.75
N GLY A 17 -2.63 29.34 -17.09
CA GLY A 17 -2.84 30.73 -16.72
C GLY A 17 -2.88 30.95 -15.21
N LYS A 18 -2.52 32.14 -14.76
CA LYS A 18 -2.44 32.52 -13.32
C LYS A 18 -3.73 32.33 -12.50
N LYS A 19 -4.85 32.05 -13.13
CA LYS A 19 -6.16 31.77 -12.51
C LYS A 19 -6.54 30.30 -12.52
N SER A 20 -5.70 29.39 -13.05
CA SER A 20 -6.02 27.97 -13.08
C SER A 20 -5.64 27.34 -11.75
N GLU A 21 -6.52 27.38 -10.77
CA GLU A 21 -6.39 26.68 -9.48
C GLU A 21 -6.67 25.18 -9.57
N TYR A 22 -7.09 24.68 -10.75
CA TYR A 22 -7.56 23.30 -10.91
C TYR A 22 -6.93 22.60 -12.09
N PRO A 23 -6.46 21.35 -11.91
CA PRO A 23 -6.06 20.51 -13.04
C PRO A 23 -7.31 20.08 -13.80
N PHE A 24 -7.46 20.58 -15.03
CA PHE A 24 -8.58 20.25 -15.88
C PHE A 24 -8.41 18.87 -16.54
N GLY A 25 -9.37 17.96 -16.34
CA GLY A 25 -9.53 16.78 -17.19
C GLY A 25 -10.19 17.16 -18.53
N ARG A 26 -10.11 16.25 -19.53
CA ARG A 26 -10.68 16.44 -20.86
C ARG A 26 -12.13 16.95 -20.84
N ASP A 27 -12.99 16.30 -20.06
CA ASP A 27 -14.42 16.62 -20.05
C ASP A 27 -14.73 17.93 -19.32
N SER A 28 -13.98 18.24 -18.25
CA SER A 28 -14.10 19.53 -17.56
C SER A 28 -13.64 20.67 -18.43
N LEU A 29 -12.50 20.52 -19.12
CA LEU A 29 -11.98 21.53 -20.03
C LEU A 29 -12.92 21.73 -21.23
N PHE A 30 -13.48 20.65 -21.78
CA PHE A 30 -14.47 20.73 -22.84
C PHE A 30 -15.74 21.47 -22.40
N SER A 31 -16.23 21.22 -21.19
CA SER A 31 -17.43 21.89 -20.66
C SER A 31 -17.22 23.42 -20.53
N ILE A 32 -16.04 23.84 -20.10
CA ILE A 32 -15.70 25.28 -20.04
C ILE A 32 -15.62 25.87 -21.44
N LEU A 33 -14.90 25.20 -22.36
CA LEU A 33 -14.65 25.70 -23.69
C LEU A 33 -15.87 25.68 -24.59
N LYS A 34 -16.81 24.75 -24.40
CA LYS A 34 -18.06 24.66 -25.16
C LYS A 34 -18.88 25.96 -25.07
N ASN A 35 -18.80 26.63 -23.94
CA ASN A 35 -19.54 27.88 -23.71
C ASN A 35 -18.82 29.11 -24.25
N GLU A 36 -17.49 29.06 -24.38
CA GLU A 36 -16.65 30.18 -24.78
C GLU A 36 -16.13 30.09 -26.23
N VAL A 37 -15.86 28.85 -26.71
CA VAL A 37 -15.20 28.60 -27.99
C VAL A 37 -15.81 27.42 -28.72
N MET A 38 -16.61 27.70 -29.73
CA MET A 38 -17.44 26.70 -30.44
C MET A 38 -16.70 25.70 -31.35
N ASN A 39 -15.40 25.84 -31.61
CA ASN A 39 -14.68 25.04 -32.61
C ASN A 39 -13.59 24.10 -32.05
N VAL A 40 -13.59 23.82 -30.72
CA VAL A 40 -12.68 22.87 -30.11
C VAL A 40 -13.40 21.57 -29.78
N SER A 41 -12.94 20.46 -30.35
CA SER A 41 -13.51 19.14 -30.08
C SER A 41 -12.88 18.49 -28.85
N LYS A 42 -13.57 17.51 -28.25
CA LYS A 42 -12.99 16.68 -27.16
C LYS A 42 -11.69 15.99 -27.59
N ARG A 43 -11.57 15.64 -28.88
CA ARG A 43 -10.40 14.99 -29.46
C ARG A 43 -9.20 15.95 -29.52
N ASP A 44 -9.44 17.22 -29.86
CA ASP A 44 -8.38 18.24 -29.88
C ASP A 44 -7.84 18.48 -28.46
N ILE A 45 -8.72 18.54 -27.46
CA ILE A 45 -8.34 18.68 -26.06
C ILE A 45 -7.54 17.47 -25.58
N GLU A 46 -7.97 16.26 -25.93
CA GLU A 46 -7.27 15.03 -25.55
C GLU A 46 -5.87 14.97 -26.18
N LYS A 47 -5.75 15.33 -27.46
CA LYS A 47 -4.45 15.43 -28.13
C LYS A 47 -3.54 16.43 -27.42
N PHE A 48 -4.03 17.63 -27.17
CA PHE A 48 -3.30 18.67 -26.46
C PHE A 48 -2.83 18.20 -25.07
N LEU A 49 -3.72 17.61 -24.26
CA LEU A 49 -3.38 17.12 -22.92
C LEU A 49 -2.34 15.99 -22.97
N ASN A 50 -2.40 15.11 -23.98
CA ASN A 50 -1.41 14.05 -24.16
C ASN A 50 -0.02 14.57 -24.52
N GLU A 51 0.05 15.72 -25.22
CA GLU A 51 1.31 16.35 -25.59
C GLU A 51 1.97 17.14 -24.45
N GLN A 52 1.23 17.46 -23.36
CA GLN A 52 1.76 18.25 -22.23
C GLN A 52 2.60 17.44 -21.21
N GLY A 53 2.71 16.11 -21.39
CA GLY A 53 3.54 15.26 -20.54
C GLY A 53 2.89 14.87 -19.20
N PRO A 54 3.63 14.20 -18.30
CA PRO A 54 3.06 13.48 -17.15
C PRO A 54 2.40 14.34 -16.08
N LEU A 55 2.67 15.65 -16.03
CA LEU A 55 2.10 16.55 -15.02
C LEU A 55 0.58 16.76 -15.17
N ILE A 56 0.03 16.54 -16.36
CA ILE A 56 -1.39 16.72 -16.65
C ILE A 56 -2.13 15.38 -16.75
N HIS A 57 -1.40 14.28 -16.84
CA HIS A 57 -1.98 12.94 -16.79
C HIS A 57 -2.48 12.60 -15.37
N ARG A 58 -3.49 13.28 -14.88
CA ARG A 58 -4.46 12.59 -14.05
C ARG A 58 -5.24 11.68 -15.00
N ARG A 59 -4.67 10.52 -15.31
CA ARG A 59 -5.44 9.39 -15.83
C ARG A 59 -6.74 9.36 -15.04
N SER A 60 -7.88 9.29 -15.75
CA SER A 60 -9.17 8.98 -15.12
C SER A 60 -8.88 7.96 -14.03
N ARG A 61 -9.20 8.28 -12.78
CA ARG A 61 -8.98 7.33 -11.67
C ARG A 61 -9.51 6.00 -12.17
N PRO A 62 -8.71 4.93 -12.15
CA PRO A 62 -9.22 3.62 -12.54
C PRO A 62 -10.56 3.47 -11.83
N LYS A 63 -11.59 3.01 -12.57
CA LYS A 63 -12.94 2.78 -12.00
C LYS A 63 -12.69 2.17 -10.65
N LYS A 64 -13.24 2.76 -9.59
CA LYS A 64 -13.12 2.22 -8.23
C LYS A 64 -13.50 0.75 -8.32
N GLU A 65 -12.52 -0.13 -8.49
CA GLU A 65 -12.69 -1.48 -7.99
C GLU A 65 -13.11 -1.28 -6.56
N THR A 66 -14.19 -1.89 -6.19
CA THR A 66 -14.77 -1.81 -4.85
C THR A 66 -13.63 -2.05 -3.87
N ARG A 67 -13.01 -0.96 -3.42
CA ARG A 67 -11.99 -1.06 -2.37
C ARG A 67 -12.74 -1.60 -1.18
N GLU A 68 -12.41 -2.80 -0.77
CA GLU A 68 -12.82 -3.26 0.55
C GLU A 68 -12.44 -2.17 1.52
N VAL A 69 -13.44 -1.52 2.09
CA VAL A 69 -13.21 -0.48 3.09
C VAL A 69 -12.63 -1.21 4.29
N ILE A 70 -11.33 -1.05 4.48
CA ILE A 70 -10.64 -1.58 5.66
C ILE A 70 -11.19 -0.80 6.85
N ARG A 71 -12.22 -1.34 7.48
CA ARG A 71 -12.80 -0.74 8.68
C ARG A 71 -11.90 -1.04 9.85
N THR A 72 -11.59 -0.02 10.64
CA THR A 72 -10.90 -0.22 11.91
C THR A 72 -11.76 -1.13 12.79
N PRO A 73 -11.21 -2.23 13.34
CA PRO A 73 -11.94 -3.10 14.24
C PRO A 73 -12.46 -2.30 15.44
N ARG A 74 -13.62 -2.69 15.96
CA ARG A 74 -14.19 -2.08 17.17
C ARG A 74 -13.75 -2.76 18.45
N LYS A 75 -12.92 -3.78 18.37
CA LYS A 75 -12.46 -4.60 19.50
C LYS A 75 -10.97 -4.88 19.39
N VAL A 76 -10.31 -4.93 20.54
CA VAL A 76 -8.95 -5.44 20.67
C VAL A 76 -8.90 -6.91 20.28
N GLY A 77 -7.76 -7.40 19.80
CA GLY A 77 -7.54 -8.79 19.40
C GLY A 77 -7.74 -9.07 17.90
N VAL A 78 -7.65 -8.04 17.07
CA VAL A 78 -7.50 -8.17 15.63
C VAL A 78 -6.09 -7.77 15.25
N LEU A 79 -5.24 -8.76 14.98
CA LEU A 79 -3.83 -8.52 14.67
C LEU A 79 -3.60 -8.43 13.17
N SER A 80 -2.95 -7.37 12.72
CA SER A 80 -2.33 -7.29 11.38
C SER A 80 -0.91 -7.83 11.50
N VAL A 81 -0.59 -8.86 10.71
CA VAL A 81 0.69 -9.55 10.79
C VAL A 81 1.42 -9.44 9.47
N ASP A 82 2.68 -9.03 9.55
CA ASP A 82 3.56 -8.85 8.41
C ASP A 82 4.97 -9.37 8.70
N LEU A 83 5.69 -9.74 7.64
CA LEU A 83 7.05 -10.26 7.72
C LEU A 83 8.01 -9.32 6.99
N ALA A 84 8.66 -8.44 7.72
CA ALA A 84 9.64 -7.51 7.19
C ALA A 84 11.01 -8.20 7.01
N HIS A 85 11.57 -8.13 5.80
CA HIS A 85 12.91 -8.61 5.51
C HIS A 85 13.93 -7.52 5.84
N ILE A 86 14.95 -7.86 6.62
CA ILE A 86 16.07 -6.98 6.90
C ILE A 86 17.35 -7.67 6.44
N THR A 87 18.03 -7.03 5.50
CA THR A 87 19.30 -7.52 4.99
C THR A 87 20.42 -7.23 5.98
N HIS A 88 21.51 -7.96 5.86
CA HIS A 88 22.73 -7.69 6.61
C HIS A 88 23.25 -6.25 6.42
N ALA A 89 23.13 -5.73 5.20
CA ALA A 89 23.50 -4.35 4.88
C ALA A 89 22.64 -3.32 5.61
N ASP A 90 21.33 -3.57 5.75
CA ASP A 90 20.43 -2.69 6.49
C ASP A 90 20.77 -2.65 7.98
N VAL A 91 21.15 -3.80 8.55
CA VAL A 91 21.52 -3.87 9.96
C VAL A 91 22.81 -3.07 10.23
N ILE A 92 23.83 -3.22 9.39
CA ILE A 92 25.06 -2.43 9.48
C ILE A 92 24.75 -0.93 9.35
N LYS A 93 23.93 -0.56 8.39
CA LYS A 93 23.55 0.84 8.17
C LYS A 93 22.83 1.46 9.37
N ILE A 94 22.01 0.69 10.07
CA ILE A 94 21.16 1.18 11.19
C ILE A 94 21.95 1.15 12.52
N LEU A 95 22.69 0.07 12.79
CA LEU A 95 23.28 -0.22 14.11
C LEU A 95 24.81 -0.09 14.12
N GLY A 96 25.45 0.13 12.95
CA GLY A 96 26.90 0.18 12.80
C GLY A 96 27.56 -1.20 12.79
N ASP A 97 28.86 -1.22 12.54
CA ASP A 97 29.66 -2.46 12.38
C ASP A 97 29.70 -3.36 13.61
N GLY A 98 29.40 -2.83 14.80
CA GLY A 98 29.36 -3.60 16.05
C GLY A 98 28.11 -4.47 16.21
N ALA A 99 27.11 -4.34 15.34
CA ALA A 99 25.84 -5.09 15.41
C ALA A 99 26.00 -6.61 15.18
N TYR A 100 27.11 -7.04 14.62
CA TYR A 100 27.45 -8.47 14.41
C TYR A 100 27.33 -9.32 15.66
N LYS A 101 27.67 -8.78 16.82
CA LYS A 101 27.60 -9.49 18.10
C LYS A 101 26.20 -9.94 18.47
N TYR A 102 25.17 -9.25 17.95
CA TYR A 102 23.78 -9.52 18.28
C TYR A 102 23.06 -10.40 17.25
N MET A 103 23.66 -10.63 16.07
CA MET A 103 23.03 -11.36 14.98
C MET A 103 23.33 -12.85 14.94
N GLY A 104 24.30 -13.34 15.69
CA GLY A 104 24.76 -14.73 15.66
C GLY A 104 25.53 -15.04 14.36
N GLU A 105 26.58 -15.85 14.47
CA GLU A 105 27.40 -16.29 13.34
C GLU A 105 26.56 -17.05 12.31
N GLY A 106 26.69 -16.72 11.03
CA GLY A 106 26.30 -17.55 9.90
C GLY A 106 24.98 -17.27 9.22
N THR A 107 24.16 -16.29 9.63
CA THR A 107 22.91 -15.96 8.92
C THR A 107 22.95 -14.56 8.33
N LYS A 108 22.90 -14.51 6.99
CA LYS A 108 23.02 -13.24 6.24
C LYS A 108 21.76 -12.37 6.31
N ASP A 109 20.58 -12.98 6.42
CA ASP A 109 19.29 -12.29 6.39
C ASP A 109 18.42 -12.65 7.59
N ARG A 110 17.63 -11.70 8.03
CA ARG A 110 16.67 -11.83 9.12
C ARG A 110 15.30 -11.35 8.69
N TYR A 111 14.27 -11.91 9.30
CA TYR A 111 12.91 -11.46 9.12
C TYR A 111 12.34 -11.06 10.48
N PHE A 112 11.70 -9.90 10.53
CA PHE A 112 10.92 -9.47 11.69
C PHE A 112 9.47 -9.83 11.45
N LEU A 113 8.96 -10.74 12.25
CA LEU A 113 7.53 -11.02 12.29
C LEU A 113 6.89 -9.99 13.22
N ASN A 114 6.14 -9.08 12.64
CA ASN A 114 5.44 -8.00 13.32
C ASN A 114 3.97 -8.35 13.46
N ALA A 115 3.39 -8.15 14.62
CA ALA A 115 1.98 -8.29 14.90
C ALA A 115 1.47 -7.00 15.57
N VAL A 116 0.57 -6.29 14.88
CA VAL A 116 0.03 -5.00 15.32
C VAL A 116 -1.46 -5.14 15.59
N ASP A 117 -1.91 -4.84 16.81
CA ASP A 117 -3.34 -4.75 17.07
C ASP A 117 -3.96 -3.55 16.34
N ARG A 118 -4.97 -3.82 15.55
CA ARG A 118 -5.58 -2.83 14.66
C ARG A 118 -6.32 -1.69 15.36
N LEU A 119 -6.76 -1.91 16.60
CA LEU A 119 -7.46 -0.90 17.36
C LEU A 119 -6.50 -0.02 18.17
N THR A 120 -5.57 -0.64 18.90
CA THR A 120 -4.69 0.04 19.83
C THR A 120 -3.35 0.47 19.23
N ALA A 121 -3.01 -0.04 18.02
CA ALA A 121 -1.69 0.05 17.41
C ALA A 121 -0.56 -0.58 18.26
N TYR A 122 -0.91 -1.44 19.23
CA TYR A 122 0.09 -2.15 20.03
C TYR A 122 0.87 -3.14 19.16
N LEU A 123 2.18 -2.97 19.11
CA LEU A 123 3.10 -3.75 18.30
C LEU A 123 3.84 -4.78 19.14
N LEU A 124 3.81 -6.02 18.72
CA LEU A 124 4.73 -7.08 19.13
C LEU A 124 5.56 -7.52 17.93
N SER A 125 6.83 -7.84 18.19
CA SER A 125 7.74 -8.26 17.12
C SER A 125 8.68 -9.35 17.62
N THR A 126 9.01 -10.29 16.72
CA THR A 126 10.03 -11.31 16.97
C THR A 126 10.84 -11.59 15.71
N ILE A 127 12.03 -12.14 15.88
CA ILE A 127 12.92 -12.46 14.77
C ILE A 127 12.69 -13.91 14.34
N VAL A 128 12.57 -14.13 13.03
CA VAL A 128 12.60 -15.45 12.40
C VAL A 128 13.72 -15.50 11.36
N THR A 129 14.40 -16.63 11.26
CA THR A 129 15.58 -16.78 10.40
C THR A 129 15.24 -17.18 8.97
N ARG A 130 14.02 -17.65 8.71
CA ARG A 130 13.57 -18.08 7.38
C ARG A 130 12.09 -17.76 7.17
N LYS A 131 11.75 -17.33 5.98
CA LYS A 131 10.37 -17.09 5.51
C LYS A 131 9.68 -18.43 5.16
N LYS A 132 9.43 -19.26 6.17
CA LYS A 132 8.79 -20.59 6.02
C LYS A 132 7.71 -20.80 7.06
N ALA A 133 6.58 -21.41 6.66
CA ALA A 133 5.43 -21.61 7.55
C ALA A 133 5.78 -22.35 8.87
N TRP A 134 6.66 -23.35 8.81
CA TRP A 134 7.09 -24.10 9.99
C TRP A 134 7.90 -23.28 11.00
N MET A 135 8.47 -22.12 10.60
CA MET A 135 9.13 -21.17 11.53
C MET A 135 8.20 -20.04 11.93
N VAL A 136 7.43 -19.51 10.97
CA VAL A 136 6.53 -18.38 11.22
C VAL A 136 5.36 -18.80 12.11
N GLY A 137 4.79 -19.98 11.92
CA GLY A 137 3.68 -20.46 12.74
C GLY A 137 3.99 -20.48 14.26
N PRO A 138 5.04 -21.18 14.71
CA PRO A 138 5.42 -21.17 16.13
C PRO A 138 5.78 -19.79 16.67
N ALA A 139 6.44 -18.95 15.87
CA ALA A 139 6.78 -17.59 16.25
C ALA A 139 5.52 -16.73 16.44
N LEU A 140 4.57 -16.81 15.50
CA LEU A 140 3.29 -16.12 15.59
C LEU A 140 2.46 -16.61 16.79
N SER A 141 2.47 -17.93 17.06
CA SER A 141 1.80 -18.47 18.25
C SER A 141 2.33 -17.83 19.55
N LYS A 142 3.65 -17.71 19.70
CA LYS A 142 4.26 -17.04 20.86
C LYS A 142 3.86 -15.56 20.97
N LEU A 143 3.83 -14.82 19.85
CA LEU A 143 3.38 -13.43 19.86
C LEU A 143 1.91 -13.30 20.26
N ILE A 144 1.06 -14.23 19.83
CA ILE A 144 -0.35 -14.27 20.23
C ILE A 144 -0.47 -14.53 21.75
N ASP A 145 0.27 -15.51 22.27
CA ASP A 145 0.27 -15.83 23.71
C ASP A 145 0.74 -14.64 24.55
N GLU A 146 1.79 -13.96 24.10
CA GLU A 146 2.31 -12.75 24.74
C GLU A 146 1.28 -11.61 24.69
N PHE A 147 0.65 -11.37 23.54
CA PHE A 147 -0.41 -10.37 23.40
C PHE A 147 -1.57 -10.63 24.36
N GLU A 148 -2.06 -11.87 24.41
CA GLU A 148 -3.16 -12.27 25.28
C GLU A 148 -2.79 -12.13 26.76
N LYS A 149 -1.56 -12.47 27.12
CA LYS A 149 -1.04 -12.32 28.50
C LYS A 149 -0.95 -10.84 28.91
N LEU A 150 -0.45 -9.98 28.04
CA LEU A 150 -0.23 -8.55 28.34
C LEU A 150 -1.53 -7.75 28.35
N THR A 151 -2.46 -8.07 27.46
CA THR A 151 -3.71 -7.30 27.29
C THR A 151 -4.90 -7.89 28.04
N GLY A 152 -4.84 -9.16 28.44
CA GLY A 152 -5.99 -9.90 28.98
C GLY A 152 -7.07 -10.16 27.90
N GLN A 153 -6.83 -9.83 26.63
CA GLN A 153 -7.79 -9.95 25.55
C GLN A 153 -7.41 -11.09 24.62
N LYS A 154 -8.41 -11.86 24.19
CA LYS A 154 -8.21 -12.95 23.23
C LYS A 154 -8.04 -12.43 21.80
N VAL A 155 -7.09 -13.02 21.06
CA VAL A 155 -6.97 -12.80 19.63
C VAL A 155 -8.07 -13.58 18.90
N THR A 156 -8.91 -12.85 18.15
CA THR A 156 -10.06 -13.44 17.45
C THR A 156 -9.85 -13.51 15.95
N LYS A 157 -8.92 -12.68 15.43
CA LYS A 157 -8.67 -12.55 13.99
C LYS A 157 -7.22 -12.16 13.74
N VAL A 158 -6.65 -12.74 12.69
CA VAL A 158 -5.35 -12.39 12.15
C VAL A 158 -5.51 -11.98 10.69
N GLU A 159 -5.00 -10.81 10.32
CA GLU A 159 -4.96 -10.27 8.98
C GLU A 159 -3.52 -10.41 8.46
N VAL A 160 -3.34 -11.09 7.32
CA VAL A 160 -2.05 -11.39 6.68
C VAL A 160 -2.10 -11.06 5.19
N ASP A 161 -0.96 -10.90 4.56
CA ASP A 161 -0.86 -10.93 3.11
C ASP A 161 -1.05 -12.37 2.55
N ASP A 162 -1.01 -12.52 1.21
CA ASP A 162 -1.11 -13.83 0.55
C ASP A 162 0.23 -14.60 0.55
N GLY A 163 1.13 -14.31 1.47
CA GLY A 163 2.44 -14.96 1.61
C GLY A 163 2.35 -16.45 1.91
N GLY A 164 3.28 -17.24 1.33
CA GLY A 164 3.32 -18.68 1.52
C GLY A 164 3.60 -19.11 2.96
N GLU A 165 4.26 -18.27 3.74
CA GLU A 165 4.57 -18.46 5.16
C GLU A 165 3.35 -18.45 6.07
N PHE A 166 2.26 -17.80 5.64
CA PHE A 166 0.97 -17.79 6.35
C PHE A 166 0.01 -18.89 5.92
N LYS A 167 0.42 -19.75 4.96
CA LYS A 167 -0.36 -20.91 4.48
C LYS A 167 0.00 -22.19 5.26
N GLY A 168 -0.62 -23.28 4.90
CA GLY A 168 -0.30 -24.61 5.45
C GLY A 168 -0.34 -24.65 6.98
N GLN A 169 0.79 -24.96 7.60
CA GLN A 169 0.91 -25.15 9.06
C GLN A 169 0.55 -23.92 9.88
N THR A 170 0.93 -22.72 9.41
CA THR A 170 0.57 -21.47 10.11
C THR A 170 -0.94 -21.27 10.12
N LYS A 171 -1.60 -21.47 8.99
CA LYS A 171 -3.06 -21.34 8.89
C LYS A 171 -3.77 -22.40 9.75
N GLN A 172 -3.27 -23.65 9.75
CA GLN A 172 -3.82 -24.73 10.58
C GLN A 172 -3.70 -24.38 12.06
N MET A 173 -2.54 -23.95 12.54
CA MET A 173 -2.31 -23.52 13.92
C MET A 173 -3.30 -22.43 14.36
N LEU A 174 -3.53 -21.42 13.52
CA LEU A 174 -4.50 -20.36 13.82
C LEU A 174 -5.94 -20.89 13.87
N HIS A 175 -6.30 -21.79 12.96
CA HIS A 175 -7.60 -22.46 12.96
C HIS A 175 -7.82 -23.29 14.24
N ASP A 176 -6.83 -24.09 14.66
CA ASP A 176 -6.90 -24.93 15.86
C ASP A 176 -7.07 -24.10 17.13
N ARG A 177 -6.60 -22.85 17.12
CA ARG A 177 -6.81 -21.84 18.19
C ARG A 177 -8.15 -21.11 18.07
N GLY A 178 -8.99 -21.40 17.08
CA GLY A 178 -10.25 -20.71 16.83
C GLY A 178 -10.07 -19.28 16.27
N ILE A 179 -8.89 -18.95 15.76
CA ILE A 179 -8.55 -17.62 15.23
C ILE A 179 -8.90 -17.56 13.75
N ARG A 180 -9.72 -16.57 13.37
CA ARG A 180 -10.06 -16.34 11.97
C ARG A 180 -8.89 -15.72 11.21
N VAL A 181 -8.54 -16.28 10.05
CA VAL A 181 -7.53 -15.72 9.16
C VAL A 181 -8.21 -14.95 8.03
N GLN A 182 -7.81 -13.70 7.82
CA GLN A 182 -8.21 -12.91 6.67
C GLN A 182 -6.97 -12.58 5.84
N VAL A 183 -6.98 -13.00 4.57
CA VAL A 183 -5.93 -12.61 3.62
C VAL A 183 -6.27 -11.27 3.02
N MET A 184 -5.38 -10.30 3.22
CA MET A 184 -5.47 -8.96 2.65
C MET A 184 -4.84 -8.99 1.26
N ARG A 185 -5.65 -8.96 0.21
CA ARG A 185 -5.15 -8.88 -1.16
C ARG A 185 -4.77 -7.43 -1.47
N ASN A 186 -3.49 -7.18 -1.65
CA ASN A 186 -2.99 -5.89 -2.14
C ASN A 186 -3.25 -5.76 -3.65
N ASN A 187 -4.50 -5.61 -4.03
CA ASN A 187 -4.83 -5.25 -5.42
C ASN A 187 -4.81 -3.73 -5.55
N ALA A 188 -3.69 -3.06 -5.52
CA ALA A 188 -3.68 -1.69 -6.07
C ALA A 188 -2.49 -0.76 -5.74
N LEU A 189 -1.38 -1.19 -5.18
CA LEU A 189 -0.33 -0.20 -4.83
C LEU A 189 1.06 -0.45 -5.45
N VAL A 190 1.25 -1.44 -6.32
CA VAL A 190 2.60 -1.78 -6.83
C VAL A 190 2.84 -1.35 -8.28
N GLU A 191 1.83 -0.97 -9.05
CA GLU A 191 2.04 -0.57 -10.46
C GLU A 191 2.41 0.92 -10.67
N GLY A 192 2.57 1.70 -9.62
CA GLY A 192 2.80 3.14 -9.71
C GLY A 192 4.20 3.64 -9.32
N VAL A 193 5.12 2.79 -8.88
CA VAL A 193 6.42 3.24 -8.32
C VAL A 193 7.62 2.83 -9.18
N ASN A 194 7.45 2.01 -10.19
CA ASN A 194 8.54 1.60 -11.12
C ASN A 194 8.24 2.04 -12.56
N ALA A 195 8.02 3.31 -12.79
CA ALA A 195 8.05 3.91 -14.12
C ALA A 195 8.73 5.28 -14.06
#